data_e71bda5cf5c02694f6f6e5c5ce878e2d
#
_entry.id   e71bda5cf5c02694f6f6e5c5ce878e2d
#
_cell.length_a   1.000
_cell.length_b   1.000
_cell.length_c   1.000
_cell.angle_alpha   90.00
_cell.angle_beta   90.00
_cell.angle_gamma   90.00
#
_symmetry.space_group_name_H-M   'P 1'
#
loop_
_entity.id
_entity.type
_entity.pdbx_description
1 polymer ?
#
loop_
_entity_poly.entity_id
_entity_poly.type
_entity_poly.pdbx_seq_one_letter_code
_entity_poly.pdbx_strand_id
1 'polypeptide(L)'
;MNKTPTTLIIMDGFGMRQTERGNAVFHANTPVLDGLFATCAHTTLSASGLDVGLPDGQMGNSEVGHTNIGGGRVVYQDLPRITRSIEDGTFFDNSAFCAAMDACLEKGSSLHLYGLLSDGGVHSHTTHLWALLKMAKIRGLSKVYIHAFLDGRDVSPTSGKDFVAEAVAKCREIGVGKIATVMGRYYAMDRDKRWERVEQAYDAMVYGQGVQNPDPVDAVAKSYANGVTDEFVEPVVCDSEGMISDNDSIIFFNYRPDRAREITRVFVDPDFDGFKREYFPLTYVCTTEYDATMPNVQVAFPRLRVANGLGEYLSKMGMTQLRLAETEKYAHVTFFFNGGVEAVFPGEDRVLVASPKVATYDLQPEMSAVEVADKCVERIESGEYDVIILNFANCDMVGHTGVYEAAVKAVETVDTCVGRVIDATRAMGGIAMVTADHGNAEEMSKEDDSPMTAHTTNLVPFILVGADAKLHPGRLADIAPTILDIMGLECPPEMDGKSLIG
;
A
#
# COMPACT_ATOMS: atom_id res chain seq x y z
N MET A 1 -33.59 11.86 -22.43
CA MET A 1 -32.50 12.30 -23.35
C MET A 1 -31.37 11.32 -23.16
N ASN A 2 -30.77 10.86 -24.25
CA ASN A 2 -29.56 10.04 -24.13
C ASN A 2 -28.45 10.88 -23.50
N LYS A 3 -27.67 10.27 -22.60
CA LYS A 3 -26.51 10.93 -21.94
C LYS A 3 -25.30 10.91 -22.87
N THR A 4 -24.45 11.88 -22.70
CA THR A 4 -23.14 11.97 -23.38
C THR A 4 -22.09 11.41 -22.43
N PRO A 5 -21.54 10.21 -22.68
CA PRO A 5 -20.69 9.53 -21.73
C PRO A 5 -19.29 10.10 -21.68
N THR A 6 -18.71 10.17 -20.48
CA THR A 6 -17.27 10.31 -20.24
C THR A 6 -16.72 8.93 -19.91
N THR A 7 -15.86 8.38 -20.78
CA THR A 7 -15.37 7.00 -20.65
C THR A 7 -13.88 7.00 -20.28
N LEU A 8 -13.53 6.37 -19.15
CA LEU A 8 -12.15 6.08 -18.76
C LEU A 8 -11.84 4.61 -19.09
N ILE A 9 -10.83 4.41 -19.93
CA ILE A 9 -10.32 3.10 -20.34
C ILE A 9 -8.96 2.90 -19.68
N ILE A 10 -8.83 1.89 -18.83
CA ILE A 10 -7.60 1.53 -18.14
C ILE A 10 -7.04 0.26 -18.80
N MET A 11 -5.88 0.39 -19.42
CA MET A 11 -5.11 -0.74 -19.98
C MET A 11 -4.15 -1.24 -18.91
N ASP A 12 -4.63 -2.13 -18.04
CA ASP A 12 -3.88 -2.61 -16.87
C ASP A 12 -2.51 -3.17 -17.27
N GLY A 13 -1.44 -2.67 -16.64
CA GLY A 13 -0.07 -3.11 -16.92
C GLY A 13 0.55 -2.59 -18.21
N PHE A 14 0.00 -1.52 -18.83
CA PHE A 14 0.54 -0.91 -20.05
C PHE A 14 1.44 0.29 -19.72
N GLY A 15 2.74 0.04 -19.55
CA GLY A 15 3.74 1.09 -19.35
C GLY A 15 4.33 1.64 -20.64
N MET A 16 5.03 2.77 -20.52
CA MET A 16 5.74 3.42 -21.62
C MET A 16 7.25 3.29 -21.46
N ARG A 17 7.92 2.68 -22.41
CA ARG A 17 9.38 2.51 -22.44
C ARG A 17 9.92 2.72 -23.85
N GLN A 18 11.05 3.42 -23.98
CA GLN A 18 11.68 3.65 -25.28
C GLN A 18 12.57 2.49 -25.76
N THR A 19 13.01 1.64 -24.82
CA THR A 19 13.88 0.51 -25.14
C THR A 19 13.07 -0.60 -25.82
N GLU A 20 13.52 -1.08 -26.97
CA GLU A 20 12.83 -2.13 -27.75
C GLU A 20 12.97 -3.52 -27.13
N ARG A 21 14.13 -3.82 -26.54
CA ARG A 21 14.42 -5.15 -25.98
C ARG A 21 13.43 -5.53 -24.88
N GLY A 22 12.77 -6.66 -25.04
CA GLY A 22 11.80 -7.18 -24.08
C GLY A 22 10.56 -6.32 -23.92
N ASN A 23 10.26 -5.45 -24.87
CA ASN A 23 9.14 -4.52 -24.83
C ASN A 23 8.00 -5.03 -25.72
N ALA A 24 7.01 -5.70 -25.12
CA ALA A 24 5.88 -6.23 -25.86
C ALA A 24 4.97 -5.11 -26.39
N VAL A 25 4.90 -3.98 -25.70
CA VAL A 25 4.14 -2.80 -26.15
C VAL A 25 4.75 -2.22 -27.43
N PHE A 26 6.08 -2.13 -27.50
CA PHE A 26 6.78 -1.58 -28.67
C PHE A 26 6.64 -2.47 -29.93
N HIS A 27 6.65 -3.79 -29.74
CA HIS A 27 6.63 -4.73 -30.86
C HIS A 27 5.22 -5.16 -31.29
N ALA A 28 4.20 -4.86 -30.49
CA ALA A 28 2.81 -5.13 -30.85
C ALA A 28 2.36 -4.24 -32.02
N ASN A 29 1.51 -4.78 -32.89
CA ASN A 29 0.84 -4.00 -33.93
C ASN A 29 -0.36 -3.28 -33.33
N THR A 30 -0.22 -1.97 -33.08
CA THR A 30 -1.18 -1.14 -32.33
C THR A 30 -1.70 0.05 -33.16
N PRO A 31 -2.33 -0.18 -34.32
CA PRO A 31 -2.71 0.91 -35.23
C PRO A 31 -3.70 1.91 -34.60
N VAL A 32 -4.52 1.49 -33.63
CA VAL A 32 -5.43 2.40 -32.91
C VAL A 32 -4.65 3.32 -31.99
N LEU A 33 -3.84 2.78 -31.09
CA LEU A 33 -3.02 3.57 -30.15
C LEU A 33 -2.03 4.47 -30.90
N ASP A 34 -1.38 3.97 -31.95
CA ASP A 34 -0.48 4.76 -32.81
C ASP A 34 -1.20 5.95 -33.41
N GLY A 35 -2.43 5.72 -33.94
CA GLY A 35 -3.26 6.78 -34.45
C GLY A 35 -3.68 7.80 -33.39
N LEU A 36 -3.98 7.36 -32.18
CA LEU A 36 -4.33 8.24 -31.07
C LEU A 36 -3.15 9.08 -30.61
N PHE A 37 -1.97 8.49 -30.47
CA PHE A 37 -0.74 9.23 -30.13
C PHE A 37 -0.37 10.27 -31.20
N ALA A 38 -0.65 9.97 -32.47
CA ALA A 38 -0.37 10.89 -33.57
C ALA A 38 -1.35 12.06 -33.67
N THR A 39 -2.61 11.89 -33.24
CA THR A 39 -3.71 12.83 -33.55
C THR A 39 -4.40 13.45 -32.35
N CYS A 40 -4.28 12.85 -31.15
CA CYS A 40 -4.97 13.29 -29.95
C CYS A 40 -4.00 13.93 -28.96
N ALA A 41 -4.54 14.79 -28.09
CA ALA A 41 -3.79 15.30 -26.95
C ALA A 41 -3.39 14.16 -26.03
N HIS A 42 -2.12 14.07 -25.69
CA HIS A 42 -1.60 13.02 -24.81
C HIS A 42 -0.48 13.53 -23.90
N THR A 43 -0.26 12.82 -22.81
CA THR A 43 0.81 13.06 -21.85
C THR A 43 1.18 11.74 -21.15
N THR A 44 2.06 11.81 -20.16
CA THR A 44 2.44 10.67 -19.33
C THR A 44 2.12 10.93 -17.86
N LEU A 45 1.81 9.86 -17.13
CA LEU A 45 1.55 9.90 -15.70
C LEU A 45 2.55 9.04 -14.93
N SER A 46 2.94 9.52 -13.74
CA SER A 46 3.64 8.71 -12.76
C SER A 46 2.67 7.73 -12.10
N ALA A 47 3.06 6.45 -12.07
CA ALA A 47 2.27 5.34 -11.55
C ALA A 47 3.04 4.51 -10.49
N SER A 48 4.11 5.06 -9.91
CA SER A 48 4.99 4.36 -8.97
C SER A 48 5.50 5.28 -7.84
N GLY A 49 6.12 4.70 -6.84
CA GLY A 49 6.77 5.43 -5.75
C GLY A 49 5.83 6.40 -5.02
N LEU A 50 6.37 7.52 -4.58
CA LEU A 50 5.66 8.51 -3.76
C LEU A 50 4.45 9.13 -4.46
N ASP A 51 4.44 9.20 -5.79
CA ASP A 51 3.34 9.76 -6.58
C ASP A 51 2.05 8.93 -6.51
N VAL A 52 2.16 7.69 -6.06
CA VAL A 52 1.01 6.81 -5.81
C VAL A 52 0.92 6.35 -4.33
N GLY A 53 1.73 6.95 -3.46
CA GLY A 53 1.71 6.68 -2.02
C GLY A 53 2.47 5.42 -1.60
N LEU A 54 3.38 4.93 -2.43
CA LEU A 54 4.32 3.85 -2.15
C LEU A 54 5.70 4.42 -1.75
N PRO A 55 6.58 3.62 -1.12
CA PRO A 55 7.98 4.01 -0.95
C PRO A 55 8.65 4.43 -2.25
N ASP A 56 9.64 5.33 -2.16
CA ASP A 56 10.39 5.80 -3.33
C ASP A 56 11.02 4.62 -4.10
N GLY A 57 10.93 4.66 -5.43
CA GLY A 57 11.42 3.61 -6.32
C GLY A 57 10.62 2.30 -6.30
N GLN A 58 9.56 2.18 -5.52
CA GLN A 58 8.69 0.99 -5.54
C GLN A 58 7.73 1.04 -6.71
N MET A 59 7.66 -0.06 -7.48
CA MET A 59 6.73 -0.23 -8.59
C MET A 59 5.28 -0.15 -8.11
N GLY A 60 4.40 0.45 -8.93
CA GLY A 60 2.96 0.47 -8.70
C GLY A 60 2.32 -0.92 -8.79
N ASN A 61 1.04 -0.97 -8.48
CA ASN A 61 0.21 -2.16 -8.65
C ASN A 61 -1.25 -1.75 -8.83
N SER A 62 -2.09 -2.68 -9.28
CA SER A 62 -3.48 -2.37 -9.64
C SER A 62 -4.31 -1.87 -8.46
N GLU A 63 -4.09 -2.39 -7.23
CA GLU A 63 -4.82 -1.93 -6.04
C GLU A 63 -4.54 -0.45 -5.75
N VAL A 64 -3.26 -0.10 -5.69
CA VAL A 64 -2.81 1.27 -5.43
C VAL A 64 -3.19 2.19 -6.59
N GLY A 65 -2.96 1.77 -7.85
CA GLY A 65 -3.28 2.55 -9.03
C GLY A 65 -4.75 2.93 -9.09
N HIS A 66 -5.67 1.95 -9.00
CA HIS A 66 -7.10 2.21 -9.04
C HIS A 66 -7.60 3.01 -7.84
N THR A 67 -7.00 2.81 -6.64
CA THR A 67 -7.34 3.61 -5.45
C THR A 67 -6.98 5.09 -5.65
N ASN A 68 -5.82 5.38 -6.25
CA ASN A 68 -5.41 6.76 -6.53
C ASN A 68 -6.27 7.40 -7.63
N ILE A 69 -6.53 6.66 -8.73
CA ILE A 69 -7.40 7.12 -9.83
C ILE A 69 -8.78 7.48 -9.27
N GLY A 70 -9.41 6.54 -8.56
CA GLY A 70 -10.76 6.75 -8.01
C GLY A 70 -10.82 7.75 -6.86
N GLY A 71 -9.75 7.82 -6.07
CA GLY A 71 -9.65 8.76 -4.93
C GLY A 71 -9.41 10.20 -5.33
N GLY A 72 -8.85 10.47 -6.51
CA GLY A 72 -8.46 11.81 -6.95
C GLY A 72 -7.39 12.43 -6.04
N ARG A 73 -6.62 11.59 -5.35
CA ARG A 73 -5.57 11.99 -4.40
C ARG A 73 -4.54 10.89 -4.24
N VAL A 74 -3.35 11.24 -3.76
CA VAL A 74 -2.37 10.24 -3.36
C VAL A 74 -2.80 9.58 -2.06
N VAL A 75 -3.07 8.26 -2.13
CA VAL A 75 -3.42 7.45 -0.96
C VAL A 75 -2.18 6.75 -0.45
N TYR A 76 -1.51 7.37 0.53
CA TYR A 76 -0.26 6.84 1.07
C TYR A 76 -0.47 5.53 1.82
N GLN A 77 0.36 4.53 1.50
CA GLN A 77 0.52 3.32 2.30
C GLN A 77 1.14 3.65 3.66
N ASP A 78 1.06 2.74 4.63
CA ASP A 78 1.43 3.04 6.02
C ASP A 78 2.87 3.56 6.17
N LEU A 79 3.87 2.92 5.51
CA LEU A 79 5.27 3.35 5.61
C LEU A 79 5.47 4.81 5.14
N PRO A 80 5.16 5.19 3.89
CA PRO A 80 5.34 6.58 3.44
C PRO A 80 4.41 7.56 4.16
N ARG A 81 3.22 7.14 4.60
CA ARG A 81 2.30 7.96 5.39
C ARG A 81 2.90 8.38 6.73
N ILE A 82 3.45 7.41 7.47
CA ILE A 82 4.07 7.67 8.77
C ILE A 82 5.35 8.49 8.58
N THR A 83 6.19 8.13 7.60
CA THR A 83 7.43 8.87 7.29
C THR A 83 7.13 10.32 6.95
N ARG A 84 6.14 10.59 6.09
CA ARG A 84 5.71 11.94 5.76
C ARG A 84 5.23 12.72 6.99
N SER A 85 4.47 12.08 7.88
CA SER A 85 4.02 12.75 9.11
C SER A 85 5.18 13.14 10.04
N ILE A 86 6.29 12.42 9.99
CA ILE A 86 7.52 12.78 10.71
C ILE A 86 8.18 14.00 10.05
N GLU A 87 8.22 14.04 8.72
CA GLU A 87 8.83 15.10 7.93
C GLU A 87 8.08 16.44 8.06
N ASP A 88 6.73 16.40 8.01
CA ASP A 88 5.88 17.59 8.16
C ASP A 88 5.61 17.98 9.62
N GLY A 89 6.03 17.14 10.56
CA GLY A 89 5.94 17.39 12.00
C GLY A 89 4.63 16.93 12.66
N THR A 90 3.61 16.53 11.90
CA THR A 90 2.30 16.11 12.45
C THR A 90 2.37 14.83 13.28
N PHE A 91 3.42 14.02 13.09
CA PHE A 91 3.71 12.87 13.93
C PHE A 91 3.82 13.22 15.42
N PHE A 92 4.43 14.36 15.73
CA PHE A 92 4.69 14.79 17.10
C PHE A 92 3.45 15.32 17.84
N ASP A 93 2.36 15.57 17.09
CA ASP A 93 1.04 15.96 17.60
C ASP A 93 0.04 14.80 17.56
N ASN A 94 0.47 13.57 17.21
CA ASN A 94 -0.41 12.42 17.15
C ASN A 94 -1.04 12.13 18.51
N SER A 95 -2.36 12.17 18.58
CA SER A 95 -3.12 12.12 19.84
C SER A 95 -2.91 10.84 20.63
N ALA A 96 -2.78 9.68 19.96
CA ALA A 96 -2.56 8.42 20.65
C ALA A 96 -1.16 8.33 21.26
N PHE A 97 -0.13 8.76 20.53
CA PHE A 97 1.24 8.84 21.06
C PHE A 97 1.35 9.84 22.20
N CYS A 98 0.72 11.02 22.06
CA CYS A 98 0.64 12.01 23.12
C CYS A 98 0.00 11.43 24.38
N ALA A 99 -1.16 10.81 24.25
CA ALA A 99 -1.88 10.22 25.38
C ALA A 99 -1.07 9.14 26.13
N ALA A 100 -0.34 8.28 25.39
CA ALA A 100 0.52 7.27 26.01
C ALA A 100 1.68 7.90 26.79
N MET A 101 2.30 8.94 26.25
CA MET A 101 3.41 9.63 26.89
C MET A 101 2.96 10.47 28.10
N ASP A 102 1.79 11.13 27.98
CA ASP A 102 1.20 11.90 29.09
C ASP A 102 0.81 10.98 30.26
N ALA A 103 0.24 9.81 29.96
CA ALA A 103 -0.07 8.83 30.98
C ALA A 103 1.19 8.39 31.79
N CYS A 104 2.33 8.25 31.12
CA CYS A 104 3.59 7.97 31.82
C CYS A 104 4.02 9.11 32.76
N LEU A 105 3.88 10.37 32.30
CA LEU A 105 4.23 11.55 33.11
C LEU A 105 3.31 11.67 34.32
N GLU A 106 2.00 11.49 34.12
CA GLU A 106 0.99 11.58 35.19
C GLU A 106 1.17 10.52 36.26
N LYS A 107 1.46 9.28 35.84
CA LYS A 107 1.59 8.12 36.74
C LYS A 107 3.03 7.91 37.26
N GLY A 108 4.02 8.60 36.70
CA GLY A 108 5.44 8.35 36.99
C GLY A 108 5.93 6.97 36.49
N SER A 109 5.21 6.38 35.54
CA SER A 109 5.46 5.06 34.96
C SER A 109 6.41 5.11 33.76
N SER A 110 6.64 3.98 33.13
CA SER A 110 7.59 3.84 32.00
C SER A 110 6.90 3.83 30.65
N LEU A 111 7.59 4.32 29.63
CA LEU A 111 7.23 4.16 28.22
C LEU A 111 8.03 3.01 27.62
N HIS A 112 7.36 2.03 27.06
CA HIS A 112 7.94 0.92 26.34
C HIS A 112 7.70 1.06 24.83
N LEU A 113 8.77 1.02 24.05
CA LEU A 113 8.74 1.04 22.59
C LEU A 113 9.18 -0.34 22.11
N TYR A 114 8.31 -1.09 21.47
CA TYR A 114 8.71 -2.36 20.92
C TYR A 114 8.28 -2.56 19.46
N GLY A 115 9.03 -3.40 18.74
CA GLY A 115 8.81 -3.69 17.35
C GLY A 115 10.06 -4.20 16.64
N LEU A 116 9.91 -4.46 15.35
CA LEU A 116 10.96 -4.97 14.50
C LEU A 116 12.02 -3.88 14.24
N LEU A 117 13.22 -4.07 14.75
CA LEU A 117 14.33 -3.14 14.61
C LEU A 117 15.06 -3.38 13.28
N SER A 118 14.55 -2.80 12.21
CA SER A 118 15.02 -3.01 10.84
C SER A 118 14.64 -1.81 9.95
N ASP A 119 15.40 -1.57 8.92
CA ASP A 119 15.12 -0.61 7.84
C ASP A 119 14.49 -1.27 6.59
N GLY A 120 14.18 -2.55 6.65
CA GLY A 120 13.60 -3.32 5.55
C GLY A 120 12.23 -2.85 5.08
N GLY A 121 11.54 -2.02 5.87
CA GLY A 121 10.31 -1.33 5.46
C GLY A 121 9.09 -2.23 5.23
N VAL A 122 9.11 -3.49 5.67
CA VAL A 122 7.99 -4.44 5.50
C VAL A 122 7.01 -4.39 6.68
N HIS A 123 7.51 -4.41 7.90
CA HIS A 123 6.70 -4.39 9.12
C HIS A 123 6.84 -3.10 9.93
N SER A 124 8.01 -2.49 9.85
CA SER A 124 8.43 -1.31 10.60
C SER A 124 9.54 -0.59 9.85
N HIS A 125 9.95 0.56 10.38
CA HIS A 125 11.16 1.23 9.93
C HIS A 125 11.85 1.91 11.12
N THR A 126 13.19 1.80 11.22
CA THR A 126 13.98 2.35 12.34
C THR A 126 13.77 3.85 12.52
N THR A 127 13.56 4.61 11.43
CA THR A 127 13.31 6.07 11.52
C THR A 127 12.07 6.42 12.34
N HIS A 128 11.03 5.55 12.34
CA HIS A 128 9.83 5.75 13.16
C HIS A 128 10.13 5.59 14.65
N LEU A 129 10.98 4.63 15.01
CA LEU A 129 11.46 4.49 16.39
C LEU A 129 12.27 5.72 16.82
N TRP A 130 13.15 6.26 15.93
CA TRP A 130 13.90 7.48 16.23
C TRP A 130 12.97 8.69 16.44
N ALA A 131 11.89 8.78 15.69
CA ALA A 131 10.87 9.82 15.88
C ALA A 131 10.15 9.68 17.23
N LEU A 132 9.79 8.47 17.65
CA LEU A 132 9.18 8.21 18.97
C LEU A 132 10.13 8.57 20.12
N LEU A 133 11.41 8.24 20.00
CA LEU A 133 12.42 8.66 21.00
C LEU A 133 12.57 10.19 21.08
N LYS A 134 12.61 10.88 19.93
CA LYS A 134 12.63 12.34 19.90
C LYS A 134 11.39 12.94 20.55
N MET A 135 10.20 12.37 20.24
CA MET A 135 8.94 12.80 20.85
C MET A 135 8.94 12.61 22.36
N ALA A 136 9.38 11.44 22.86
CA ALA A 136 9.52 11.17 24.28
C ALA A 136 10.46 12.18 24.98
N LYS A 137 11.60 12.51 24.34
CA LYS A 137 12.52 13.52 24.83
C LYS A 137 11.89 14.92 24.89
N ILE A 138 11.21 15.35 23.83
CA ILE A 138 10.55 16.65 23.77
C ILE A 138 9.49 16.77 24.89
N ARG A 139 8.77 15.70 25.17
CA ARG A 139 7.76 15.64 26.22
C ARG A 139 8.32 15.47 27.64
N GLY A 140 9.62 15.29 27.79
CA GLY A 140 10.30 15.24 29.08
C GLY A 140 10.30 13.88 29.77
N LEU A 141 10.02 12.78 29.06
CA LEU A 141 10.13 11.44 29.61
C LEU A 141 11.59 11.07 29.89
N SER A 142 11.82 10.36 30.99
CA SER A 142 13.14 9.85 31.39
C SER A 142 13.20 8.33 31.45
N LYS A 143 12.05 7.66 31.68
CA LYS A 143 11.92 6.20 31.72
C LYS A 143 11.39 5.70 30.39
N VAL A 144 12.27 5.47 29.43
CA VAL A 144 11.92 4.97 28.08
C VAL A 144 12.75 3.74 27.78
N TYR A 145 12.09 2.64 27.49
CA TYR A 145 12.71 1.35 27.25
C TYR A 145 12.34 0.80 25.89
N ILE A 146 13.31 0.17 25.22
CA ILE A 146 13.14 -0.43 23.90
C ILE A 146 13.22 -1.95 24.05
N HIS A 147 12.24 -2.66 23.51
CA HIS A 147 12.27 -4.10 23.31
C HIS A 147 12.45 -4.37 21.82
N ALA A 148 13.69 -4.67 21.43
CA ALA A 148 14.09 -4.80 20.05
C ALA A 148 13.82 -6.20 19.50
N PHE A 149 12.98 -6.30 18.47
CA PHE A 149 12.80 -7.55 17.71
C PHE A 149 13.73 -7.53 16.51
N LEU A 150 14.54 -8.58 16.32
CA LEU A 150 15.46 -8.70 15.21
C LEU A 150 14.82 -9.38 14.02
N ASP A 151 15.19 -8.94 12.81
CA ASP A 151 14.52 -9.30 11.56
C ASP A 151 15.09 -10.58 10.95
N GLY A 152 16.13 -10.50 10.17
CA GLY A 152 16.78 -11.63 9.48
C GLY A 152 15.98 -12.26 8.34
N ARG A 153 14.83 -11.66 7.95
CA ARG A 153 13.99 -12.10 6.81
C ARG A 153 13.85 -11.04 5.74
N ASP A 154 13.55 -9.82 6.16
CA ASP A 154 13.30 -8.70 5.26
C ASP A 154 14.61 -7.93 4.98
N VAL A 155 15.63 -8.20 5.77
CA VAL A 155 17.02 -7.74 5.64
C VAL A 155 18.00 -8.90 5.84
N SER A 156 19.32 -8.65 5.71
CA SER A 156 20.36 -9.68 5.93
C SER A 156 20.20 -10.39 7.28
N PRO A 157 20.37 -11.73 7.33
CA PRO A 157 20.18 -12.51 8.55
C PRO A 157 21.13 -12.18 9.71
N THR A 158 22.15 -11.34 9.48
CA THR A 158 23.17 -10.96 10.46
C THR A 158 23.34 -9.45 10.57
N SER A 159 22.37 -8.65 10.12
CA SER A 159 22.38 -7.18 10.22
C SER A 159 21.88 -6.65 11.57
N GLY A 160 21.20 -7.47 12.37
CA GLY A 160 20.58 -7.07 13.63
C GLY A 160 21.56 -6.50 14.64
N LYS A 161 22.81 -7.01 14.67
CA LYS A 161 23.87 -6.45 15.54
C LYS A 161 24.13 -4.97 15.23
N ASP A 162 24.17 -4.60 13.96
CA ASP A 162 24.43 -3.23 13.54
C ASP A 162 23.24 -2.32 13.84
N PHE A 163 22.00 -2.80 13.63
CA PHE A 163 20.77 -2.08 14.03
C PHE A 163 20.69 -1.86 15.54
N VAL A 164 21.08 -2.86 16.36
CA VAL A 164 21.14 -2.71 17.81
C VAL A 164 22.21 -1.68 18.22
N ALA A 165 23.37 -1.71 17.58
CA ALA A 165 24.44 -0.72 17.82
C ALA A 165 23.98 0.70 17.44
N GLU A 166 23.28 0.85 16.31
CA GLU A 166 22.68 2.11 15.89
C GLU A 166 21.63 2.59 16.92
N ALA A 167 20.75 1.71 17.39
CA ALA A 167 19.75 2.06 18.40
C ALA A 167 20.39 2.56 19.71
N VAL A 168 21.45 1.90 20.18
CA VAL A 168 22.21 2.37 21.35
C VAL A 168 22.83 3.76 21.10
N ALA A 169 23.39 3.98 19.91
CA ALA A 169 23.95 5.28 19.54
C ALA A 169 22.87 6.37 19.46
N LYS A 170 21.70 6.08 18.87
CA LYS A 170 20.54 7.00 18.77
C LYS A 170 19.96 7.34 20.13
N CYS A 171 19.85 6.39 21.04
CA CYS A 171 19.43 6.68 22.42
C CYS A 171 20.39 7.68 23.12
N ARG A 172 21.70 7.52 22.92
CA ARG A 172 22.71 8.45 23.46
C ARG A 172 22.64 9.82 22.81
N GLU A 173 22.50 9.87 21.48
CA GLU A 173 22.39 11.11 20.69
C GLU A 173 21.16 11.92 21.11
N ILE A 174 20.00 11.28 21.19
CA ILE A 174 18.72 11.92 21.56
C ILE A 174 18.68 12.24 23.08
N GLY A 175 19.38 11.47 23.88
CA GLY A 175 19.47 11.63 25.34
C GLY A 175 18.29 11.04 26.10
N VAL A 176 17.63 10.00 25.54
CA VAL A 176 16.60 9.20 26.20
C VAL A 176 16.53 7.83 25.54
N GLY A 177 16.10 6.83 26.29
CA GLY A 177 15.92 5.45 25.85
C GLY A 177 17.06 4.53 26.24
N LYS A 178 16.71 3.28 26.54
CA LYS A 178 17.62 2.16 26.81
C LYS A 178 17.05 0.91 26.18
N ILE A 179 17.87 0.02 25.68
CA ILE A 179 17.42 -1.30 25.23
C ILE A 179 17.24 -2.20 26.46
N ALA A 180 16.01 -2.60 26.72
CA ALA A 180 15.66 -3.48 27.84
C ALA A 180 15.77 -4.96 27.45
N THR A 181 15.27 -5.32 26.25
CA THR A 181 15.39 -6.69 25.75
C THR A 181 15.71 -6.72 24.25
N VAL A 182 16.38 -7.81 23.83
CA VAL A 182 16.62 -8.12 22.41
C VAL A 182 16.18 -9.56 22.15
N MET A 183 15.44 -9.81 21.05
CA MET A 183 15.01 -11.15 20.67
C MET A 183 14.71 -11.23 19.19
N GLY A 184 14.80 -12.41 18.60
CA GLY A 184 14.41 -12.63 17.21
C GLY A 184 12.89 -12.56 16.99
N ARG A 185 12.48 -12.17 15.79
CA ARG A 185 11.07 -12.11 15.37
C ARG A 185 10.35 -13.47 15.45
N TYR A 186 11.09 -14.56 15.46
CA TYR A 186 10.57 -15.91 15.66
C TYR A 186 9.74 -16.04 16.95
N TYR A 187 10.14 -15.33 18.02
CA TYR A 187 9.46 -15.32 19.31
C TYR A 187 8.39 -14.23 19.39
N ALA A 188 8.73 -13.01 19.04
CA ALA A 188 7.88 -11.84 19.29
C ALA A 188 6.87 -11.54 18.17
N MET A 189 7.01 -12.16 17.01
CA MET A 189 6.20 -11.86 15.82
C MET A 189 5.64 -13.14 15.18
N ASP A 190 5.19 -14.08 15.99
CA ASP A 190 4.43 -15.26 15.52
C ASP A 190 3.07 -14.83 14.94
N ARG A 191 2.50 -15.63 14.05
CA ARG A 191 1.16 -15.44 13.47
C ARG A 191 0.38 -16.75 13.30
N ASP A 192 0.94 -17.86 13.82
CA ASP A 192 0.43 -19.21 13.64
C ASP A 192 -0.01 -19.84 14.98
N LYS A 193 -0.26 -18.98 16.02
CA LYS A 193 -0.67 -19.36 17.38
C LYS A 193 0.32 -20.32 18.07
N ARG A 194 1.60 -20.11 17.82
CA ARG A 194 2.69 -20.80 18.52
C ARG A 194 2.94 -20.12 19.86
N TRP A 195 1.98 -20.26 20.77
CA TRP A 195 1.98 -19.54 22.04
C TRP A 195 3.22 -19.79 22.87
N GLU A 196 3.84 -20.98 22.78
CA GLU A 196 5.11 -21.31 23.41
C GLU A 196 6.30 -20.41 23.00
N ARG A 197 6.22 -19.75 21.82
CA ARG A 197 7.21 -18.77 21.38
C ARG A 197 6.88 -17.39 21.91
N VAL A 198 5.61 -17.02 21.79
CA VAL A 198 5.12 -15.70 22.24
C VAL A 198 5.25 -15.57 23.76
N GLU A 199 5.05 -16.65 24.52
CA GLU A 199 5.26 -16.71 25.97
C GLU A 199 6.70 -16.37 26.37
N GLN A 200 7.70 -16.90 25.66
CA GLN A 200 9.10 -16.57 25.91
C GLN A 200 9.41 -15.09 25.71
N ALA A 201 8.84 -14.47 24.65
CA ALA A 201 8.96 -13.05 24.40
C ALA A 201 8.28 -12.24 25.52
N TYR A 202 7.07 -12.61 25.90
CA TYR A 202 6.33 -11.99 26.98
C TYR A 202 7.07 -12.09 28.32
N ASP A 203 7.55 -13.28 28.69
CA ASP A 203 8.26 -13.54 29.93
C ASP A 203 9.56 -12.72 30.03
N ALA A 204 10.26 -12.55 28.91
CA ALA A 204 11.44 -11.69 28.87
C ALA A 204 11.10 -10.21 29.10
N MET A 205 10.00 -9.72 28.48
CA MET A 205 9.60 -8.32 28.58
C MET A 205 8.91 -7.97 29.89
N VAL A 206 8.24 -8.91 30.54
CA VAL A 206 7.46 -8.67 31.76
C VAL A 206 8.17 -9.18 33.02
N TYR A 207 8.67 -10.41 32.99
CA TYR A 207 9.26 -11.05 34.17
C TYR A 207 10.80 -11.03 34.17
N GLY A 208 11.44 -10.50 33.12
CA GLY A 208 12.88 -10.50 32.97
C GLY A 208 13.48 -11.91 32.84
N GLN A 209 12.69 -12.87 32.34
CA GLN A 209 13.11 -14.25 32.13
C GLN A 209 13.76 -14.38 30.74
N GLY A 210 15.01 -14.78 30.69
CA GLY A 210 15.77 -14.94 29.47
C GLY A 210 17.27 -14.93 29.73
N VAL A 211 18.06 -14.93 28.67
CA VAL A 211 19.53 -14.81 28.77
C VAL A 211 19.85 -13.43 29.30
N GLN A 212 20.68 -13.36 30.33
CA GLN A 212 21.08 -12.09 30.93
C GLN A 212 22.38 -11.57 30.28
N ASN A 213 22.30 -10.40 29.63
CA ASN A 213 23.49 -9.73 29.08
C ASN A 213 23.23 -8.20 29.02
N PRO A 214 23.92 -7.41 29.86
CA PRO A 214 23.72 -5.96 29.93
C PRO A 214 24.20 -5.19 28.69
N ASP A 215 24.98 -5.81 27.80
CA ASP A 215 25.37 -5.23 26.52
C ASP A 215 24.53 -5.87 25.37
N PRO A 216 23.56 -5.14 24.81
CA PRO A 216 22.70 -5.68 23.78
C PRO A 216 23.46 -6.01 22.48
N VAL A 217 24.57 -5.31 22.17
CA VAL A 217 25.39 -5.58 20.97
C VAL A 217 26.17 -6.85 21.13
N ASP A 218 26.79 -7.04 22.33
CA ASP A 218 27.52 -8.26 22.69
C ASP A 218 26.57 -9.47 22.74
N ALA A 219 25.33 -9.26 23.20
CA ALA A 219 24.32 -10.32 23.23
C ALA A 219 24.05 -10.91 21.81
N VAL A 220 23.84 -10.03 20.82
CA VAL A 220 23.64 -10.47 19.43
C VAL A 220 24.92 -11.08 18.85
N ALA A 221 26.09 -10.49 19.13
CA ALA A 221 27.36 -11.06 18.68
C ALA A 221 27.62 -12.47 19.21
N LYS A 222 27.28 -12.74 20.48
CA LYS A 222 27.34 -14.09 21.08
C LYS A 222 26.35 -15.07 20.41
N SER A 223 25.13 -14.62 20.07
CA SER A 223 24.21 -15.45 19.34
C SER A 223 24.79 -15.89 17.99
N TYR A 224 25.39 -14.96 17.23
CA TYR A 224 26.04 -15.29 15.96
C TYR A 224 27.21 -16.24 16.12
N ALA A 225 28.02 -16.05 17.19
CA ALA A 225 29.13 -16.97 17.50
C ALA A 225 28.66 -18.42 17.76
N ASN A 226 27.41 -18.56 18.23
CA ASN A 226 26.77 -19.86 18.45
C ASN A 226 25.99 -20.36 17.19
N GLY A 227 26.11 -19.68 16.05
CA GLY A 227 25.42 -20.06 14.80
C GLY A 227 23.95 -19.68 14.72
N VAL A 228 23.45 -18.84 15.65
CA VAL A 228 22.06 -18.38 15.69
C VAL A 228 21.99 -16.97 15.12
N THR A 229 21.26 -16.79 14.02
CA THR A 229 21.07 -15.52 13.32
C THR A 229 19.86 -14.75 13.85
N ASP A 230 19.67 -13.53 13.36
CA ASP A 230 18.71 -12.53 13.85
C ASP A 230 17.32 -13.07 14.15
N GLU A 231 16.72 -13.77 13.19
CA GLU A 231 15.35 -14.28 13.32
C GLU A 231 15.15 -15.16 14.56
N PHE A 232 16.20 -15.91 14.95
CA PHE A 232 16.13 -16.94 15.98
C PHE A 232 16.87 -16.60 17.27
N VAL A 233 17.35 -15.35 17.43
CA VAL A 233 17.99 -14.91 18.67
C VAL A 233 17.03 -15.13 19.84
N GLU A 234 17.45 -15.95 20.79
CA GLU A 234 16.68 -16.21 22.02
C GLU A 234 16.46 -14.90 22.81
N PRO A 235 15.36 -14.77 23.57
CA PRO A 235 15.12 -13.57 24.36
C PRO A 235 16.26 -13.28 25.34
N VAL A 236 16.84 -12.08 25.21
CA VAL A 236 17.94 -11.55 26.06
C VAL A 236 17.41 -10.36 26.83
N VAL A 237 17.63 -10.35 28.15
CA VAL A 237 17.34 -9.22 29.03
C VAL A 237 18.62 -8.40 29.21
N CYS A 238 18.58 -7.12 28.81
CA CYS A 238 19.71 -6.22 28.82
C CYS A 238 19.64 -5.19 29.96
N ASP A 239 18.40 -4.80 30.34
CA ASP A 239 18.18 -3.87 31.47
C ASP A 239 16.96 -4.31 32.28
N SER A 240 17.18 -4.80 33.50
CA SER A 240 16.09 -5.28 34.36
C SER A 240 15.17 -4.17 34.92
N GLU A 241 15.57 -2.90 34.81
CA GLU A 241 14.70 -1.76 35.15
C GLU A 241 13.62 -1.52 34.08
N GLY A 242 13.82 -2.07 32.88
CA GLY A 242 12.92 -1.88 31.74
C GLY A 242 11.87 -2.99 31.56
N MET A 243 11.48 -3.67 32.64
CA MET A 243 10.39 -4.66 32.56
C MET A 243 9.02 -3.97 32.57
N ILE A 244 8.13 -4.47 31.71
CA ILE A 244 6.78 -3.93 31.56
C ILE A 244 5.94 -4.28 32.79
N SER A 245 5.29 -3.28 33.36
CA SER A 245 4.50 -3.42 34.58
C SER A 245 3.19 -2.63 34.53
N ASP A 246 2.39 -2.79 35.58
CA ASP A 246 1.11 -2.10 35.73
C ASP A 246 1.23 -0.58 35.52
N ASN A 247 0.27 -0.01 34.79
CA ASN A 247 0.19 1.42 34.45
C ASN A 247 1.27 1.96 33.51
N ASP A 248 2.16 1.14 32.99
CA ASP A 248 3.09 1.55 31.94
C ASP A 248 2.37 1.82 30.61
N SER A 249 3.02 2.54 29.74
CA SER A 249 2.55 2.74 28.38
C SER A 249 3.38 1.95 27.38
N ILE A 250 2.72 1.38 26.38
CA ILE A 250 3.37 0.66 25.28
C ILE A 250 3.02 1.32 23.95
N ILE A 251 4.01 1.52 23.10
CA ILE A 251 3.83 1.85 21.69
C ILE A 251 4.48 0.76 20.85
N PHE A 252 3.67 0.02 20.11
CA PHE A 252 4.15 -0.96 19.15
C PHE A 252 4.37 -0.26 17.80
N PHE A 253 5.62 -0.04 17.40
CA PHE A 253 5.96 0.75 16.22
C PHE A 253 5.90 -0.01 14.89
N ASN A 254 5.48 -1.27 14.86
CA ASN A 254 5.13 -1.96 13.62
C ASN A 254 3.84 -1.38 13.03
N TYR A 255 3.80 -1.19 11.72
CA TYR A 255 2.60 -0.75 11.01
C TYR A 255 1.89 -1.89 10.27
N ARG A 256 2.56 -3.01 9.95
CA ARG A 256 1.94 -4.17 9.32
C ARG A 256 1.31 -5.09 10.37
N PRO A 257 -0.01 -5.41 10.25
CA PRO A 257 -0.78 -6.03 11.33
C PRO A 257 -0.58 -7.53 11.49
N ASP A 258 -0.26 -8.29 10.43
CA ASP A 258 -0.35 -9.75 10.41
C ASP A 258 0.46 -10.46 11.50
N ARG A 259 1.65 -9.94 11.85
CA ARG A 259 2.52 -10.46 12.91
C ARG A 259 2.54 -9.63 14.18
N ALA A 260 1.69 -8.60 14.24
CA ALA A 260 1.56 -7.79 15.45
C ALA A 260 0.40 -8.26 16.34
N ARG A 261 -0.57 -8.99 15.77
CA ARG A 261 -1.83 -9.35 16.45
C ARG A 261 -1.62 -10.19 17.69
N GLU A 262 -0.81 -11.23 17.64
CA GLU A 262 -0.72 -12.21 18.72
C GLU A 262 -0.08 -11.61 19.97
N ILE A 263 1.10 -11.02 19.87
CA ILE A 263 1.76 -10.40 21.03
C ILE A 263 0.93 -9.23 21.59
N THR A 264 0.22 -8.47 20.73
CA THR A 264 -0.68 -7.42 21.20
C THR A 264 -1.81 -7.99 22.05
N ARG A 265 -2.50 -9.05 21.59
CA ARG A 265 -3.57 -9.72 22.37
C ARG A 265 -3.09 -10.21 23.73
N VAL A 266 -1.87 -10.72 23.80
CA VAL A 266 -1.29 -11.13 25.09
C VAL A 266 -1.31 -9.99 26.11
N PHE A 267 -1.02 -8.76 25.69
CA PHE A 267 -0.98 -7.62 26.61
C PHE A 267 -2.37 -7.01 26.89
N VAL A 268 -3.24 -6.94 25.88
CA VAL A 268 -4.44 -6.09 25.95
C VAL A 268 -5.74 -6.84 26.22
N ASP A 269 -5.79 -8.13 25.95
CA ASP A 269 -7.02 -8.92 26.05
C ASP A 269 -7.10 -9.58 27.44
N PRO A 270 -8.02 -9.17 28.33
CA PRO A 270 -8.16 -9.79 29.64
C PRO A 270 -8.57 -11.26 29.58
N ASP A 271 -9.24 -11.66 28.48
CA ASP A 271 -9.75 -13.03 28.28
C ASP A 271 -8.76 -13.91 27.49
N PHE A 272 -7.51 -13.45 27.28
CA PHE A 272 -6.49 -14.23 26.60
C PHE A 272 -6.18 -15.53 27.32
N ASP A 273 -6.23 -16.65 26.61
CA ASP A 273 -6.12 -18.02 27.10
C ASP A 273 -4.97 -18.85 26.48
N GLY A 274 -4.12 -18.24 25.64
CA GLY A 274 -3.03 -18.95 24.95
C GLY A 274 -1.96 -19.53 25.89
N PHE A 275 -1.67 -18.85 27.01
CA PHE A 275 -0.83 -19.31 28.12
C PHE A 275 -1.19 -18.57 29.40
N LYS A 276 -0.70 -19.05 30.54
CA LYS A 276 -1.01 -18.48 31.85
C LYS A 276 -0.21 -17.21 32.12
N ARG A 277 -0.89 -16.09 32.28
CA ARG A 277 -0.30 -14.81 32.66
C ARG A 277 -1.20 -14.05 33.65
N GLU A 278 -0.63 -13.07 34.31
CA GLU A 278 -1.42 -12.12 35.10
C GLU A 278 -1.75 -10.90 34.19
N TYR A 279 -3.03 -10.55 34.10
CA TYR A 279 -3.45 -9.36 33.39
C TYR A 279 -3.25 -8.12 34.27
N PHE A 280 -2.69 -7.06 33.71
CA PHE A 280 -2.58 -5.75 34.32
C PHE A 280 -2.88 -4.65 33.28
N PRO A 281 -3.46 -3.51 33.72
CA PRO A 281 -3.83 -2.45 32.80
C PRO A 281 -2.60 -1.68 32.28
N LEU A 282 -2.65 -1.38 30.98
CA LEU A 282 -1.64 -0.65 30.25
C LEU A 282 -2.30 0.46 29.42
N THR A 283 -1.56 1.51 29.10
CA THR A 283 -1.90 2.40 27.98
C THR A 283 -1.22 1.87 26.73
N TYR A 284 -1.99 1.21 25.87
CA TYR A 284 -1.42 0.51 24.72
C TYR A 284 -1.78 1.19 23.40
N VAL A 285 -0.75 1.48 22.57
CA VAL A 285 -0.90 2.11 21.26
C VAL A 285 -0.38 1.18 20.16
N CYS A 286 -1.27 0.81 19.26
CA CYS A 286 -0.93 0.22 17.97
C CYS A 286 -0.62 1.34 16.97
N THR A 287 0.47 1.23 16.23
CA THR A 287 0.77 2.23 15.20
C THR A 287 -0.32 2.25 14.12
N THR A 288 -0.81 1.10 13.69
CA THR A 288 -1.97 0.97 12.78
C THR A 288 -3.04 0.09 13.42
N GLU A 289 -4.21 -0.02 12.81
CA GLU A 289 -5.24 -0.96 13.26
C GLU A 289 -4.83 -2.41 12.97
N TYR A 290 -4.43 -3.16 14.00
CA TYR A 290 -4.03 -4.56 13.82
C TYR A 290 -5.22 -5.50 13.71
N ASP A 291 -6.27 -5.23 14.47
CA ASP A 291 -7.53 -6.00 14.49
C ASP A 291 -8.60 -5.14 15.17
N ALA A 292 -9.71 -4.90 14.48
CA ALA A 292 -10.83 -4.08 14.99
C ALA A 292 -11.51 -4.67 16.24
N THR A 293 -11.28 -5.96 16.57
CA THR A 293 -11.83 -6.64 17.75
C THR A 293 -10.93 -6.58 18.98
N MET A 294 -9.75 -5.95 18.88
CA MET A 294 -8.83 -5.83 20.02
C MET A 294 -9.36 -4.86 21.06
N PRO A 295 -9.51 -5.30 22.33
CA PRO A 295 -9.87 -4.40 23.43
C PRO A 295 -8.66 -3.58 23.88
N ASN A 296 -8.92 -2.49 24.63
CA ASN A 296 -7.91 -1.74 25.39
C ASN A 296 -6.73 -1.20 24.57
N VAL A 297 -6.94 -0.88 23.27
CA VAL A 297 -5.93 -0.29 22.39
C VAL A 297 -6.36 1.08 21.87
N GLN A 298 -5.37 1.93 21.63
CA GLN A 298 -5.49 3.13 20.83
C GLN A 298 -4.76 2.89 19.51
N VAL A 299 -5.20 3.53 18.43
CA VAL A 299 -4.59 3.42 17.09
C VAL A 299 -4.06 4.79 16.66
N ALA A 300 -2.74 4.87 16.42
CA ALA A 300 -2.09 6.12 16.05
C ALA A 300 -2.41 6.56 14.60
N PHE A 301 -2.40 5.61 13.68
CA PHE A 301 -2.71 5.82 12.26
C PHE A 301 -3.86 4.89 11.86
N PRO A 302 -5.12 5.26 12.11
CA PRO A 302 -6.27 4.47 11.69
C PRO A 302 -6.34 4.37 10.17
N ARG A 303 -7.07 3.37 9.66
CA ARG A 303 -7.30 3.22 8.22
C ARG A 303 -7.90 4.50 7.65
N LEU A 304 -7.32 4.99 6.57
CA LEU A 304 -7.86 6.15 5.87
C LEU A 304 -9.08 5.71 5.06
N ARG A 305 -10.21 6.35 5.32
CA ARG A 305 -11.34 6.31 4.40
C ARG A 305 -11.08 7.32 3.28
N VAL A 306 -11.12 6.87 2.04
CA VAL A 306 -11.06 7.73 0.86
C VAL A 306 -12.46 8.34 0.65
N ALA A 307 -12.80 9.34 1.48
CA ALA A 307 -14.08 10.03 1.38
C ALA A 307 -14.13 10.92 0.13
N ASN A 308 -15.30 11.09 -0.46
CA ASN A 308 -15.51 11.89 -1.66
C ASN A 308 -14.57 11.51 -2.83
N GLY A 309 -14.25 10.20 -2.98
CA GLY A 309 -13.69 9.71 -4.23
C GLY A 309 -14.68 9.88 -5.38
N LEU A 310 -14.20 9.73 -6.62
CA LEU A 310 -15.01 9.99 -7.82
C LEU A 310 -16.37 9.30 -7.79
N GLY A 311 -16.42 8.00 -7.45
CA GLY A 311 -17.68 7.24 -7.41
C GLY A 311 -18.67 7.79 -6.38
N GLU A 312 -18.22 8.07 -5.16
CA GLU A 312 -19.05 8.66 -4.10
C GLU A 312 -19.53 10.07 -4.48
N TYR A 313 -18.64 10.87 -5.08
CA TYR A 313 -18.94 12.23 -5.46
C TYR A 313 -19.96 12.30 -6.61
N LEU A 314 -19.77 11.52 -7.68
CA LEU A 314 -20.75 11.41 -8.78
C LEU A 314 -22.13 10.97 -8.28
N SER A 315 -22.17 10.02 -7.37
CA SER A 315 -23.43 9.58 -6.73
C SER A 315 -24.12 10.71 -5.97
N LYS A 316 -23.39 11.53 -5.20
CA LYS A 316 -23.93 12.70 -4.50
C LYS A 316 -24.48 13.76 -5.46
N MET A 317 -23.90 13.87 -6.65
CA MET A 317 -24.37 14.75 -7.71
C MET A 317 -25.56 14.16 -8.51
N GLY A 318 -26.04 12.97 -8.14
CA GLY A 318 -27.16 12.29 -8.81
C GLY A 318 -26.82 11.75 -10.20
N MET A 319 -25.53 11.55 -10.50
CA MET A 319 -25.05 11.03 -11.76
C MET A 319 -25.03 9.51 -11.78
N THR A 320 -25.14 8.93 -12.98
CA THR A 320 -25.04 7.49 -13.20
C THR A 320 -23.66 7.10 -13.68
N GLN A 321 -23.17 5.98 -13.20
CA GLN A 321 -21.84 5.50 -13.50
C GLN A 321 -21.81 3.98 -13.70
N LEU A 322 -20.97 3.51 -14.60
CA LEU A 322 -20.74 2.09 -14.86
C LEU A 322 -19.34 1.68 -14.48
N ARG A 323 -19.20 0.52 -13.82
CA ARG A 323 -17.94 -0.18 -13.58
C ARG A 323 -17.94 -1.47 -14.37
N LEU A 324 -16.92 -1.69 -15.19
CA LEU A 324 -16.85 -2.85 -16.05
C LEU A 324 -15.42 -3.42 -16.12
N ALA A 325 -15.27 -4.70 -15.83
CA ALA A 325 -14.05 -5.45 -16.00
C ALA A 325 -14.33 -6.95 -16.03
N GLU A 326 -13.33 -7.72 -16.42
CA GLU A 326 -13.34 -9.17 -16.19
C GLU A 326 -12.93 -9.53 -14.75
N THR A 327 -13.12 -10.80 -14.35
CA THR A 327 -12.99 -11.29 -12.96
C THR A 327 -11.72 -10.82 -12.28
N GLU A 328 -10.57 -10.90 -12.96
CA GLU A 328 -9.25 -10.57 -12.38
C GLU A 328 -9.13 -9.10 -11.97
N LYS A 329 -9.85 -8.21 -12.63
CA LYS A 329 -9.78 -6.76 -12.39
C LYS A 329 -11.09 -6.13 -11.91
N TYR A 330 -12.09 -6.95 -11.62
CA TYR A 330 -13.38 -6.44 -11.14
C TYR A 330 -13.29 -5.71 -9.81
N ALA A 331 -12.56 -6.27 -8.84
CA ALA A 331 -12.33 -5.60 -7.56
C ALA A 331 -11.59 -4.27 -7.71
N HIS A 332 -10.73 -4.14 -8.74
CA HIS A 332 -9.94 -2.93 -8.98
C HIS A 332 -10.83 -1.76 -9.42
N VAL A 333 -11.76 -1.98 -10.36
CA VAL A 333 -12.70 -0.93 -10.80
C VAL A 333 -13.88 -0.70 -9.84
N THR A 334 -14.04 -1.54 -8.80
CA THR A 334 -15.12 -1.44 -7.80
C THR A 334 -14.57 -1.09 -6.42
N PHE A 335 -14.17 -2.07 -5.63
CA PHE A 335 -13.70 -1.92 -4.25
C PHE A 335 -12.54 -0.95 -4.11
N PHE A 336 -11.45 -1.16 -4.87
CA PHE A 336 -10.26 -0.31 -4.78
C PHE A 336 -10.52 1.10 -5.34
N PHE A 337 -11.18 1.20 -6.48
CA PHE A 337 -11.57 2.48 -7.08
C PHE A 337 -12.48 3.30 -6.15
N ASN A 338 -13.34 2.64 -5.38
CA ASN A 338 -14.21 3.25 -4.39
C ASN A 338 -13.52 3.44 -3.02
N GLY A 339 -12.18 3.38 -2.97
CA GLY A 339 -11.41 3.65 -1.76
C GLY A 339 -11.62 2.65 -0.62
N GLY A 340 -11.83 1.36 -0.96
CA GLY A 340 -12.06 0.28 0.00
C GLY A 340 -13.53 0.14 0.44
N VAL A 341 -14.46 0.72 -0.30
CA VAL A 341 -15.91 0.61 -0.05
C VAL A 341 -16.52 -0.46 -0.94
N GLU A 342 -17.04 -1.54 -0.35
CA GLU A 342 -17.67 -2.65 -1.07
C GLU A 342 -19.07 -2.28 -1.58
N ALA A 343 -19.77 -1.43 -0.83
CA ALA A 343 -21.15 -1.04 -1.17
C ALA A 343 -21.23 -0.32 -2.52
N VAL A 344 -22.27 -0.66 -3.28
CA VAL A 344 -22.62 0.01 -4.54
C VAL A 344 -23.19 1.38 -4.22
N PHE A 345 -22.66 2.44 -4.81
CA PHE A 345 -23.19 3.78 -4.63
C PHE A 345 -24.51 3.97 -5.41
N PRO A 346 -25.44 4.81 -4.96
CA PRO A 346 -26.62 5.17 -5.74
C PRO A 346 -26.23 5.69 -7.15
N GLY A 347 -26.81 5.10 -8.19
CA GLY A 347 -26.48 5.41 -9.58
C GLY A 347 -25.24 4.70 -10.13
N GLU A 348 -24.63 3.81 -9.37
CA GLU A 348 -23.51 2.96 -9.81
C GLU A 348 -24.03 1.59 -10.25
N ASP A 349 -23.79 1.22 -11.50
CA ASP A 349 -23.98 -0.13 -12.01
C ASP A 349 -22.64 -0.85 -12.19
N ARG A 350 -22.65 -2.16 -12.04
CA ARG A 350 -21.49 -3.02 -12.16
C ARG A 350 -21.71 -4.14 -13.15
N VAL A 351 -20.80 -4.32 -14.09
CA VAL A 351 -20.80 -5.43 -15.04
C VAL A 351 -19.52 -6.24 -14.88
N LEU A 352 -19.69 -7.50 -14.52
CA LEU A 352 -18.63 -8.49 -14.40
C LEU A 352 -18.65 -9.43 -15.60
N VAL A 353 -17.53 -9.54 -16.30
CA VAL A 353 -17.31 -10.57 -17.33
C VAL A 353 -16.43 -11.65 -16.74
N ALA A 354 -16.76 -12.92 -16.95
CA ALA A 354 -15.95 -14.02 -16.42
C ALA A 354 -14.61 -14.10 -17.15
N SER A 355 -13.50 -14.16 -16.43
CA SER A 355 -12.18 -14.47 -17.02
C SER A 355 -12.13 -15.90 -17.52
N PRO A 356 -11.34 -16.22 -18.57
CA PRO A 356 -11.23 -17.56 -19.12
C PRO A 356 -10.64 -18.54 -18.09
N LYS A 357 -11.17 -19.77 -18.09
CA LYS A 357 -10.73 -20.84 -17.18
C LYS A 357 -9.53 -21.60 -17.76
N VAL A 358 -8.39 -20.92 -17.82
CA VAL A 358 -7.10 -21.50 -18.25
C VAL A 358 -6.13 -21.55 -17.07
N ALA A 359 -5.09 -22.39 -17.19
CA ALA A 359 -4.09 -22.53 -16.10
C ALA A 359 -3.26 -21.24 -15.95
N THR A 360 -2.86 -20.63 -17.06
CA THR A 360 -2.13 -19.38 -17.16
C THR A 360 -2.62 -18.61 -18.38
N TYR A 361 -2.58 -17.28 -18.35
CA TYR A 361 -3.21 -16.44 -19.39
C TYR A 361 -2.39 -16.34 -20.70
N ASP A 362 -1.15 -16.81 -20.73
CA ASP A 362 -0.40 -17.01 -21.98
C ASP A 362 -1.05 -18.02 -22.92
N LEU A 363 -1.85 -18.95 -22.37
CA LEU A 363 -2.62 -19.94 -23.16
C LEU A 363 -3.84 -19.31 -23.87
N GLN A 364 -4.30 -18.17 -23.41
CA GLN A 364 -5.40 -17.38 -24.01
C GLN A 364 -5.15 -15.88 -23.77
N PRO A 365 -4.20 -15.25 -24.52
CA PRO A 365 -3.80 -13.85 -24.29
C PRO A 365 -4.93 -12.84 -24.51
N GLU A 366 -5.92 -13.16 -25.33
CA GLU A 366 -7.11 -12.34 -25.53
C GLU A 366 -7.95 -12.21 -24.26
N MET A 367 -7.81 -13.14 -23.34
CA MET A 367 -8.60 -13.24 -22.11
C MET A 367 -10.08 -13.03 -22.42
N SER A 368 -10.77 -12.13 -21.73
CA SER A 368 -12.16 -11.77 -22.01
C SER A 368 -12.32 -10.36 -22.60
N ALA A 369 -11.24 -9.74 -23.11
CA ALA A 369 -11.26 -8.36 -23.56
C ALA A 369 -12.31 -8.07 -24.64
N VAL A 370 -12.53 -9.01 -25.57
CA VAL A 370 -13.53 -8.85 -26.64
C VAL A 370 -14.94 -8.77 -26.05
N GLU A 371 -15.30 -9.65 -25.12
CA GLU A 371 -16.60 -9.64 -24.45
C GLU A 371 -16.77 -8.40 -23.56
N VAL A 372 -15.68 -7.99 -22.87
CA VAL A 372 -15.66 -6.74 -22.10
C VAL A 372 -15.94 -5.55 -23.01
N ALA A 373 -15.30 -5.47 -24.17
CA ALA A 373 -15.56 -4.41 -25.15
C ALA A 373 -17.00 -4.47 -25.70
N ASP A 374 -17.52 -5.66 -26.01
CA ASP A 374 -18.93 -5.83 -26.48
C ASP A 374 -19.91 -5.29 -25.46
N LYS A 375 -19.74 -5.65 -24.18
CA LYS A 375 -20.59 -5.18 -23.09
C LYS A 375 -20.45 -3.67 -22.87
N CYS A 376 -19.23 -3.14 -22.98
CA CYS A 376 -18.99 -1.71 -22.84
C CYS A 376 -19.72 -0.92 -23.95
N VAL A 377 -19.59 -1.35 -25.21
CA VAL A 377 -20.27 -0.73 -26.36
C VAL A 377 -21.79 -0.78 -26.17
N GLU A 378 -22.37 -1.94 -25.82
CA GLU A 378 -23.81 -2.07 -25.52
C GLU A 378 -24.27 -1.02 -24.47
N ARG A 379 -23.47 -0.84 -23.40
CA ARG A 379 -23.79 0.10 -22.32
C ARG A 379 -23.59 1.56 -22.70
N ILE A 380 -22.62 1.87 -23.53
CA ILE A 380 -22.43 3.22 -24.10
C ILE A 380 -23.63 3.59 -24.97
N GLU A 381 -24.03 2.69 -25.88
CA GLU A 381 -25.13 2.91 -26.82
C GLU A 381 -26.48 3.00 -26.13
N SER A 382 -26.64 2.44 -24.93
CA SER A 382 -27.87 2.60 -24.13
C SER A 382 -28.17 4.06 -23.76
N GLY A 383 -27.12 4.91 -23.66
CA GLY A 383 -27.26 6.32 -23.26
C GLY A 383 -27.69 6.51 -21.80
N GLU A 384 -27.46 5.53 -20.94
CA GLU A 384 -27.89 5.55 -19.52
C GLU A 384 -26.85 6.14 -18.59
N TYR A 385 -25.55 6.20 -18.97
CA TYR A 385 -24.44 6.55 -18.09
C TYR A 385 -23.81 7.89 -18.40
N ASP A 386 -23.48 8.64 -17.34
CA ASP A 386 -22.68 9.87 -17.42
C ASP A 386 -21.20 9.55 -17.44
N VAL A 387 -20.77 8.54 -16.65
CA VAL A 387 -19.37 8.11 -16.54
C VAL A 387 -19.26 6.59 -16.66
N ILE A 388 -18.29 6.12 -17.43
CA ILE A 388 -17.99 4.70 -17.59
C ILE A 388 -16.51 4.46 -17.25
N ILE A 389 -16.25 3.54 -16.34
CA ILE A 389 -14.89 3.11 -15.94
C ILE A 389 -14.70 1.66 -16.37
N LEU A 390 -13.75 1.45 -17.26
CA LEU A 390 -13.45 0.18 -17.90
C LEU A 390 -12.00 -0.22 -17.67
N ASN A 391 -11.75 -1.49 -17.36
CA ASN A 391 -10.41 -2.05 -17.27
C ASN A 391 -10.25 -3.26 -18.22
N PHE A 392 -9.16 -3.26 -18.99
CA PHE A 392 -8.67 -4.40 -19.76
C PHE A 392 -7.48 -5.04 -19.03
N ALA A 393 -7.63 -6.26 -18.57
CA ALA A 393 -6.68 -6.96 -17.69
C ALA A 393 -5.42 -7.49 -18.42
N ASN A 394 -5.44 -7.54 -19.73
CA ASN A 394 -4.56 -8.40 -20.54
C ASN A 394 -3.08 -8.12 -20.37
N CYS A 395 -2.63 -6.85 -20.47
CA CYS A 395 -1.20 -6.54 -20.48
C CYS A 395 -0.54 -6.90 -19.15
N ASP A 396 -1.26 -6.76 -18.03
CA ASP A 396 -0.78 -7.15 -16.72
C ASP A 396 -0.82 -8.68 -16.52
N MET A 397 -1.99 -9.28 -16.69
CA MET A 397 -2.18 -10.71 -16.39
C MET A 397 -1.35 -11.62 -17.27
N VAL A 398 -1.22 -11.28 -18.56
CA VAL A 398 -0.34 -12.03 -19.49
C VAL A 398 1.12 -11.67 -19.24
N GLY A 399 1.43 -10.41 -18.94
CA GLY A 399 2.79 -9.97 -18.58
C GLY A 399 3.38 -10.77 -17.43
N HIS A 400 2.58 -11.06 -16.39
CA HIS A 400 3.00 -11.88 -15.26
C HIS A 400 3.41 -13.32 -15.62
N THR A 401 3.00 -13.84 -16.78
CA THR A 401 3.43 -15.17 -17.24
C THR A 401 4.87 -15.21 -17.74
N GLY A 402 5.45 -14.07 -18.11
CA GLY A 402 6.78 -13.97 -18.70
C GLY A 402 6.87 -14.48 -20.14
N VAL A 403 5.75 -14.83 -20.78
CA VAL A 403 5.69 -15.32 -22.15
C VAL A 403 5.53 -14.16 -23.12
N TYR A 404 6.63 -13.74 -23.75
CA TYR A 404 6.74 -12.53 -24.54
C TYR A 404 5.73 -12.46 -25.70
N GLU A 405 5.64 -13.50 -26.52
CA GLU A 405 4.75 -13.53 -27.70
C GLU A 405 3.26 -13.45 -27.27
N ALA A 406 2.93 -14.02 -26.12
CA ALA A 406 1.60 -13.90 -25.55
C ALA A 406 1.29 -12.46 -25.11
N ALA A 407 2.25 -11.79 -24.49
CA ALA A 407 2.10 -10.38 -24.10
C ALA A 407 1.94 -9.46 -25.31
N VAL A 408 2.69 -9.67 -26.39
CA VAL A 408 2.48 -8.95 -27.67
C VAL A 408 1.05 -9.12 -28.17
N LYS A 409 0.55 -10.37 -28.17
CA LYS A 409 -0.83 -10.66 -28.60
C LYS A 409 -1.88 -10.04 -27.67
N ALA A 410 -1.61 -10.00 -26.38
CA ALA A 410 -2.48 -9.32 -25.40
C ALA A 410 -2.59 -7.83 -25.70
N VAL A 411 -1.48 -7.14 -25.95
CA VAL A 411 -1.45 -5.72 -26.32
C VAL A 411 -2.21 -5.45 -27.61
N GLU A 412 -2.04 -6.26 -28.67
CA GLU A 412 -2.76 -6.13 -29.93
C GLU A 412 -4.30 -6.30 -29.77
N THR A 413 -4.68 -7.21 -28.88
CA THR A 413 -6.10 -7.42 -28.55
C THR A 413 -6.69 -6.20 -27.83
N VAL A 414 -5.96 -5.65 -26.87
CA VAL A 414 -6.36 -4.44 -26.13
C VAL A 414 -6.48 -3.25 -27.10
N ASP A 415 -5.50 -3.06 -28.00
CA ASP A 415 -5.55 -2.00 -29.02
C ASP A 415 -6.86 -2.02 -29.81
N THR A 416 -7.21 -3.20 -30.34
CA THR A 416 -8.45 -3.38 -31.10
C THR A 416 -9.70 -3.08 -30.25
N CYS A 417 -9.74 -3.54 -29.00
CA CYS A 417 -10.86 -3.34 -28.10
C CYS A 417 -11.02 -1.86 -27.68
N VAL A 418 -9.91 -1.18 -27.42
CA VAL A 418 -9.85 0.25 -27.12
C VAL A 418 -10.49 1.06 -28.27
N GLY A 419 -10.11 0.75 -29.51
CA GLY A 419 -10.69 1.41 -30.69
C GLY A 419 -12.20 1.32 -30.75
N ARG A 420 -12.76 0.13 -30.51
CA ARG A 420 -14.20 -0.11 -30.52
C ARG A 420 -14.94 0.71 -29.44
N VAL A 421 -14.40 0.76 -28.24
CA VAL A 421 -14.98 1.53 -27.12
C VAL A 421 -14.92 3.04 -27.40
N ILE A 422 -13.80 3.52 -27.95
CA ILE A 422 -13.64 4.93 -28.37
C ILE A 422 -14.65 5.30 -29.43
N ASP A 423 -14.79 4.47 -30.47
CA ASP A 423 -15.74 4.74 -31.56
C ASP A 423 -17.19 4.83 -31.07
N ALA A 424 -17.60 3.93 -30.20
CA ALA A 424 -18.92 3.98 -29.58
C ALA A 424 -19.09 5.24 -28.70
N THR A 425 -18.09 5.58 -27.88
CA THR A 425 -18.12 6.79 -27.04
C THR A 425 -18.27 8.05 -27.89
N ARG A 426 -17.48 8.17 -28.96
CA ARG A 426 -17.55 9.30 -29.89
C ARG A 426 -18.84 9.37 -30.67
N ALA A 427 -19.40 8.24 -31.07
CA ALA A 427 -20.72 8.17 -31.74
C ALA A 427 -21.84 8.74 -30.88
N MET A 428 -21.74 8.62 -29.56
CA MET A 428 -22.64 9.25 -28.59
C MET A 428 -22.29 10.71 -28.26
N GLY A 429 -21.29 11.30 -28.93
CA GLY A 429 -20.82 12.65 -28.67
C GLY A 429 -19.93 12.76 -27.39
N GLY A 430 -19.53 11.63 -26.83
CA GLY A 430 -18.79 11.53 -25.59
C GLY A 430 -17.29 11.79 -25.73
N ILE A 431 -16.63 11.83 -24.58
CA ILE A 431 -15.17 12.00 -24.44
C ILE A 431 -14.60 10.72 -23.85
N ALA A 432 -13.51 10.22 -24.44
CA ALA A 432 -12.77 9.07 -23.91
C ALA A 432 -11.39 9.48 -23.41
N MET A 433 -10.97 8.86 -22.32
CA MET A 433 -9.63 8.91 -21.75
C MET A 433 -9.06 7.50 -21.77
N VAL A 434 -7.84 7.35 -22.26
CA VAL A 434 -7.12 6.06 -22.27
C VAL A 434 -5.87 6.21 -21.41
N THR A 435 -5.70 5.30 -20.46
CA THR A 435 -4.56 5.31 -19.53
C THR A 435 -4.19 3.88 -19.11
N ALA A 436 -3.22 3.77 -18.20
CA ALA A 436 -2.92 2.54 -17.45
C ALA A 436 -2.74 2.90 -15.97
N ASP A 437 -2.71 1.89 -15.13
CA ASP A 437 -2.57 2.02 -13.69
C ASP A 437 -1.15 1.73 -13.16
N HIS A 438 -0.36 1.00 -13.93
CA HIS A 438 1.09 0.73 -13.78
C HIS A 438 1.65 0.12 -15.06
N GLY A 439 2.96 -0.09 -15.10
CA GLY A 439 3.63 -0.81 -16.19
C GLY A 439 3.89 -2.28 -15.86
N ASN A 440 3.97 -3.12 -16.89
CA ASN A 440 4.33 -4.55 -16.85
C ASN A 440 4.83 -5.00 -18.24
N ALA A 441 3.95 -4.97 -19.27
CA ALA A 441 4.21 -5.56 -20.60
C ALA A 441 5.31 -4.85 -21.41
N GLU A 442 5.67 -3.63 -21.07
CA GLU A 442 6.75 -2.89 -21.72
C GLU A 442 8.15 -3.33 -21.29
N GLU A 443 8.25 -4.22 -20.25
CA GLU A 443 9.53 -4.72 -19.75
C GLU A 443 9.45 -6.19 -19.33
N MET A 444 9.45 -7.09 -20.33
CA MET A 444 9.28 -8.53 -20.19
C MET A 444 10.60 -9.31 -20.02
N SER A 445 11.76 -8.66 -20.09
CA SER A 445 13.07 -9.31 -19.93
C SER A 445 14.02 -8.50 -19.06
N LYS A 446 14.78 -9.20 -18.22
CA LYS A 446 15.88 -8.64 -17.44
C LYS A 446 17.13 -8.43 -18.29
N GLU A 447 18.19 -7.84 -17.71
CA GLU A 447 19.48 -7.63 -18.38
C GLU A 447 20.16 -8.93 -18.82
N ASP A 448 19.90 -10.05 -18.12
CA ASP A 448 20.45 -11.39 -18.41
C ASP A 448 19.55 -12.21 -19.35
N ASP A 449 18.58 -11.59 -20.02
CA ASP A 449 17.56 -12.22 -20.89
C ASP A 449 16.60 -13.19 -20.18
N SER A 450 16.66 -13.29 -18.86
CA SER A 450 15.63 -14.05 -18.11
C SER A 450 14.29 -13.30 -18.13
N PRO A 451 13.15 -14.02 -18.06
CA PRO A 451 11.83 -13.40 -18.02
C PRO A 451 11.70 -12.44 -16.84
N MET A 452 11.12 -11.27 -17.10
CA MET A 452 10.64 -10.34 -16.08
C MET A 452 9.12 -10.49 -15.97
N THR A 453 8.64 -10.74 -14.77
CA THR A 453 7.22 -10.97 -14.47
C THR A 453 6.66 -10.00 -13.43
N ALA A 454 7.47 -9.03 -13.00
CA ALA A 454 7.09 -8.02 -12.03
C ALA A 454 6.62 -6.74 -12.75
N HIS A 455 5.87 -5.91 -12.02
CA HIS A 455 5.55 -4.57 -12.48
C HIS A 455 6.80 -3.70 -12.64
N THR A 456 6.64 -2.55 -13.26
CA THR A 456 7.74 -1.61 -13.51
C THR A 456 7.49 -0.26 -12.82
N THR A 457 8.51 0.59 -12.83
CA THR A 457 8.39 1.99 -12.40
C THR A 457 8.23 2.95 -13.59
N ASN A 458 8.03 2.41 -14.79
CA ASN A 458 7.86 3.21 -15.99
C ASN A 458 6.59 4.07 -15.91
N LEU A 459 6.59 5.20 -16.62
CA LEU A 459 5.42 6.05 -16.74
C LEU A 459 4.32 5.34 -17.55
N VAL A 460 3.09 5.75 -17.34
CA VAL A 460 1.93 5.25 -18.10
C VAL A 460 1.37 6.35 -19.00
N PRO A 461 0.71 6.01 -20.13
CA PRO A 461 0.10 6.98 -21.02
C PRO A 461 -1.16 7.60 -20.44
N PHE A 462 -1.48 8.82 -20.85
CA PHE A 462 -2.80 9.41 -20.74
C PHE A 462 -3.15 10.09 -22.06
N ILE A 463 -4.21 9.63 -22.73
CA ILE A 463 -4.65 10.13 -24.03
C ILE A 463 -6.08 10.65 -23.89
N LEU A 464 -6.35 11.86 -24.36
CA LEU A 464 -7.67 12.48 -24.35
C LEU A 464 -8.26 12.50 -25.76
N VAL A 465 -9.41 11.84 -25.94
CA VAL A 465 -10.07 11.69 -27.24
C VAL A 465 -11.44 12.38 -27.22
N GLY A 466 -11.70 13.21 -28.20
CA GLY A 466 -12.99 13.91 -28.35
C GLY A 466 -13.03 15.32 -27.75
N ALA A 467 -11.92 15.79 -27.18
CA ALA A 467 -11.76 17.18 -26.74
C ALA A 467 -10.42 17.72 -27.24
N ASP A 468 -10.39 19.00 -27.58
CA ASP A 468 -9.15 19.71 -27.91
C ASP A 468 -8.65 20.45 -26.68
N ALA A 469 -7.55 19.95 -26.10
CA ALA A 469 -6.94 20.47 -24.88
C ALA A 469 -5.44 20.29 -24.91
N LYS A 470 -4.73 21.15 -24.20
CA LYS A 470 -3.32 20.94 -23.90
C LYS A 470 -3.20 20.18 -22.59
N LEU A 471 -2.45 19.09 -22.58
CA LEU A 471 -2.24 18.28 -21.40
C LEU A 471 -0.87 18.51 -20.77
N HIS A 472 -0.81 18.39 -19.44
CA HIS A 472 0.42 18.41 -18.66
C HIS A 472 0.73 17.02 -18.12
N PRO A 473 2.02 16.65 -17.96
CA PRO A 473 2.39 15.46 -17.19
C PRO A 473 1.86 15.54 -15.76
N GLY A 474 1.52 14.38 -15.20
CA GLY A 474 0.97 14.30 -13.85
C GLY A 474 1.13 12.91 -13.23
N ARG A 475 0.22 12.55 -12.37
CA ARG A 475 0.16 11.28 -11.66
C ARG A 475 -1.25 10.69 -11.70
N LEU A 476 -1.42 9.42 -11.31
CA LEU A 476 -2.72 8.74 -11.38
C LEU A 476 -3.82 9.47 -10.59
N ALA A 477 -3.48 10.13 -9.49
CA ALA A 477 -4.40 10.93 -8.69
C ALA A 477 -5.03 12.11 -9.43
N ASP A 478 -4.48 12.52 -10.56
CA ASP A 478 -4.94 13.67 -11.35
C ASP A 478 -6.07 13.30 -12.32
N ILE A 479 -6.34 12.00 -12.52
CA ILE A 479 -7.35 11.51 -13.47
C ILE A 479 -8.76 11.88 -13.03
N ALA A 480 -9.15 11.64 -11.77
CA ALA A 480 -10.50 12.00 -11.29
C ALA A 480 -10.76 13.52 -11.37
N PRO A 481 -9.87 14.41 -10.91
CA PRO A 481 -10.00 15.84 -11.15
C PRO A 481 -10.14 16.21 -12.63
N THR A 482 -9.43 15.52 -13.53
CA THR A 482 -9.54 15.74 -14.98
C THR A 482 -10.91 15.34 -15.52
N ILE A 483 -11.46 14.20 -15.04
CA ILE A 483 -12.83 13.78 -15.40
C ILE A 483 -13.84 14.83 -14.96
N LEU A 484 -13.75 15.31 -13.72
CA LEU A 484 -14.64 16.35 -13.19
C LEU A 484 -14.55 17.65 -13.97
N ASP A 485 -13.34 18.09 -14.31
CA ASP A 485 -13.09 19.29 -15.10
C ASP A 485 -13.74 19.18 -16.50
N ILE A 486 -13.55 18.08 -17.21
CA ILE A 486 -14.20 17.79 -18.50
C ILE A 486 -15.73 17.83 -18.39
N MET A 487 -16.28 17.37 -17.29
CA MET A 487 -17.72 17.38 -17.03
C MET A 487 -18.23 18.74 -16.53
N GLY A 488 -17.35 19.74 -16.32
CA GLY A 488 -17.71 21.04 -15.77
C GLY A 488 -18.17 21.00 -14.31
N LEU A 489 -17.66 20.02 -13.54
CA LEU A 489 -17.98 19.84 -12.12
C LEU A 489 -16.84 20.38 -11.24
N GLU A 490 -17.19 20.94 -10.09
CA GLU A 490 -16.20 21.36 -9.10
C GLU A 490 -15.52 20.13 -8.50
N CYS A 491 -14.20 20.23 -8.30
CA CYS A 491 -13.43 19.19 -7.61
C CYS A 491 -13.65 19.30 -6.08
N PRO A 492 -14.04 18.21 -5.39
CA PRO A 492 -14.22 18.25 -3.94
C PRO A 492 -12.90 18.51 -3.21
N PRO A 493 -12.91 19.22 -2.06
CA PRO A 493 -11.69 19.65 -1.37
C PRO A 493 -10.83 18.49 -0.84
N GLU A 494 -11.39 17.31 -0.73
CA GLU A 494 -10.65 16.10 -0.34
C GLU A 494 -9.75 15.56 -1.45
N MET A 495 -9.98 15.91 -2.71
CA MET A 495 -9.09 15.55 -3.82
C MET A 495 -7.92 16.54 -3.88
N ASP A 496 -6.68 16.04 -3.76
CA ASP A 496 -5.45 16.85 -3.88
C ASP A 496 -4.82 16.79 -5.28
N GLY A 497 -5.35 15.94 -6.15
CA GLY A 497 -5.01 15.88 -7.55
C GLY A 497 -5.42 17.16 -8.31
N LYS A 498 -4.83 17.36 -9.47
CA LYS A 498 -5.08 18.53 -10.31
C LYS A 498 -5.53 18.06 -11.70
N SER A 499 -6.42 18.83 -12.35
CA SER A 499 -6.73 18.57 -13.75
C SER A 499 -5.45 18.56 -14.60
N LEU A 500 -5.34 17.57 -15.48
CA LEU A 500 -4.24 17.46 -16.47
C LEU A 500 -4.42 18.46 -17.62
N ILE A 501 -5.57 19.11 -17.70
CA ILE A 501 -5.89 20.11 -18.72
C ILE A 501 -5.32 21.46 -18.31
N GLY A 502 -4.56 22.10 -19.23
CA GLY A 502 -3.92 23.39 -19.04
C GLY A 502 -4.49 24.52 -19.91
#